data_090aa8609e7793409ce368b78a133af4
#
_entry.id   090aa8609e7793409ce368b78a133af4
#
_cell.length_a   1.000
_cell.length_b   1.000
_cell.length_c   1.000
_cell.angle_alpha   90.00
_cell.angle_beta   90.00
_cell.angle_gamma   90.00
#
_symmetry.space_group_name_H-M   'P 1'
#
loop_
_entity.id
_entity.type
_entity.pdbx_description
1 polymer ?
#
loop_
_entity_poly.entity_id
_entity_poly.type
_entity_poly.pdbx_seq_one_letter_code
_entity_poly.pdbx_strand_id
1 'polypeptide(L)'
;AINRMTEATELLYSRNGMTATQKYEAIQAIFTQLTDHAKTGSRRGLRSFGEVMEDWVSDLEKRFDPSGEQRGMSTGIPSLDRMLSPKGLVKGSLFVIGARPKMGKTTLYSQMAINCAVHEKKPALMFSLEMPGDQILEKLVGQKSGVNPNIFYLPATNDADDGYQGDYDGDFNRAIETANRLSEIDMLYIDDTPGLSLAQIVSESRRIKREKGCVGMILVDYLTLMTAEKADRNDLAYGMITKGLKNLAKELDCVVVLLTQLNRALESRTNKRPLPSDS
;
A
#
# COMPACT_ATOMS: atom_id res chain seq x y z
N ALA A 1 17.45 -16.94 -9.43
CA ALA A 1 17.28 -17.96 -8.40
C ALA A 1 17.04 -19.34 -9.04
N ILE A 2 16.01 -19.52 -9.89
CA ILE A 2 15.64 -20.81 -10.50
C ILE A 2 16.81 -21.44 -11.26
N ASN A 3 17.48 -20.72 -12.16
CA ASN A 3 18.62 -21.26 -12.94
C ASN A 3 19.78 -21.74 -12.07
N ARG A 4 20.06 -21.09 -10.93
CA ARG A 4 21.11 -21.50 -10.01
C ARG A 4 20.72 -22.66 -9.09
N MET A 5 19.44 -22.81 -8.79
CA MET A 5 18.94 -24.01 -8.13
C MET A 5 19.03 -25.23 -9.05
N THR A 6 18.73 -25.04 -10.35
CA THR A 6 18.92 -26.07 -11.35
C THR A 6 20.40 -26.46 -11.48
N GLU A 7 21.31 -25.49 -11.51
CA GLU A 7 22.76 -25.70 -11.53
C GLU A 7 23.24 -26.49 -10.30
N ALA A 8 22.78 -26.16 -9.10
CA ALA A 8 23.10 -26.93 -7.88
C ALA A 8 22.58 -28.37 -7.93
N THR A 9 21.39 -28.57 -8.50
CA THR A 9 20.81 -29.90 -8.66
C THR A 9 21.58 -30.72 -9.71
N GLU A 10 21.93 -30.12 -10.84
CA GLU A 10 22.74 -30.76 -11.88
C GLU A 10 24.12 -31.15 -11.35
N LEU A 11 24.73 -30.33 -10.50
CA LEU A 11 26.02 -30.62 -9.89
C LEU A 11 25.95 -31.82 -8.95
N LEU A 12 24.84 -31.99 -8.21
CA LEU A 12 24.60 -33.16 -7.34
C LEU A 12 24.59 -34.47 -8.14
N TYR A 13 23.90 -34.47 -9.28
CA TYR A 13 23.71 -35.68 -10.08
C TYR A 13 24.79 -35.89 -11.17
N SER A 14 25.67 -34.89 -11.42
CA SER A 14 26.70 -35.00 -12.42
C SER A 14 27.76 -36.06 -12.07
N ARG A 15 28.17 -36.85 -13.07
CA ARG A 15 29.29 -37.80 -12.96
C ARG A 15 30.61 -37.16 -13.48
N ASN A 16 30.99 -36.02 -12.91
CA ASN A 16 32.12 -35.21 -13.37
C ASN A 16 33.42 -35.48 -12.63
N GLY A 17 33.57 -36.63 -11.96
CA GLY A 17 34.80 -37.00 -11.24
C GLY A 17 35.04 -36.26 -9.93
N MET A 18 34.20 -35.32 -9.53
CA MET A 18 34.31 -34.62 -8.24
C MET A 18 33.97 -35.56 -7.08
N THR A 19 34.72 -35.42 -5.99
CA THR A 19 34.43 -36.10 -4.72
C THR A 19 33.16 -35.52 -4.08
N ALA A 20 32.53 -36.28 -3.19
CA ALA A 20 31.31 -35.81 -2.47
C ALA A 20 31.58 -34.51 -1.70
N THR A 21 32.77 -34.33 -1.14
CA THR A 21 33.18 -33.14 -0.42
C THR A 21 33.32 -31.93 -1.36
N GLN A 22 33.92 -32.09 -2.52
CA GLN A 22 34.06 -31.03 -3.53
C GLN A 22 32.68 -30.60 -4.09
N LYS A 23 31.76 -31.54 -4.30
CA LYS A 23 30.40 -31.22 -4.69
C LYS A 23 29.68 -30.43 -3.61
N TYR A 24 29.81 -30.81 -2.35
CA TYR A 24 29.22 -30.12 -1.22
C TYR A 24 29.74 -28.68 -1.13
N GLU A 25 31.04 -28.46 -1.23
CA GLU A 25 31.67 -27.11 -1.22
C GLU A 25 31.14 -26.24 -2.38
N ALA A 26 31.07 -26.79 -3.58
CA ALA A 26 30.55 -26.06 -4.74
C ALA A 26 29.09 -25.69 -4.62
N ILE A 27 28.27 -26.59 -4.09
CA ILE A 27 26.85 -26.33 -3.81
C ILE A 27 26.70 -25.28 -2.72
N GLN A 28 27.50 -25.36 -1.66
CA GLN A 28 27.50 -24.38 -0.58
C GLN A 28 27.90 -22.97 -1.09
N ALA A 29 28.83 -22.88 -2.03
CA ALA A 29 29.19 -21.63 -2.70
C ALA A 29 28.01 -21.06 -3.52
N ILE A 30 27.27 -21.90 -4.25
CA ILE A 30 26.08 -21.49 -4.99
C ILE A 30 24.99 -20.97 -4.03
N PHE A 31 24.74 -21.67 -2.92
CA PHE A 31 23.79 -21.23 -1.92
C PHE A 31 24.22 -19.94 -1.21
N THR A 32 25.50 -19.77 -0.93
CA THR A 32 26.03 -18.52 -0.35
C THR A 32 25.79 -17.35 -1.32
N GLN A 33 26.08 -17.51 -2.60
CA GLN A 33 25.80 -16.50 -3.61
C GLN A 33 24.29 -16.21 -3.76
N LEU A 34 23.41 -17.23 -3.67
CA LEU A 34 21.97 -17.04 -3.67
C LEU A 34 21.48 -16.27 -2.43
N THR A 35 22.05 -16.57 -1.27
CA THR A 35 21.74 -15.86 -0.02
C THR A 35 22.29 -14.43 -0.03
N ASP A 36 23.44 -14.18 -0.64
CA ASP A 36 23.99 -12.83 -0.77
C ASP A 36 23.19 -12.00 -1.77
N HIS A 37 22.75 -12.57 -2.88
CA HIS A 37 21.81 -11.91 -3.79
C HIS A 37 20.41 -11.70 -3.17
N ALA A 38 19.96 -12.57 -2.29
CA ALA A 38 18.72 -12.38 -1.52
C ALA A 38 18.89 -11.31 -0.42
N LYS A 39 20.10 -11.19 0.14
CA LYS A 39 20.43 -10.16 1.15
C LYS A 39 20.60 -8.77 0.54
N THR A 40 20.94 -8.63 -0.74
CA THR A 40 21.06 -7.33 -1.42
C THR A 40 19.72 -6.57 -1.53
N GLY A 41 18.61 -7.22 -1.23
CA GLY A 41 17.28 -6.61 -1.22
C GLY A 41 16.69 -6.24 0.15
N SER A 42 17.24 -6.70 1.31
CA SER A 42 16.49 -6.57 2.56
C SER A 42 17.27 -6.51 3.88
N ARG A 43 18.61 -6.62 3.93
CA ARG A 43 19.34 -6.42 5.18
C ARG A 43 20.51 -5.46 4.96
N ARG A 44 20.26 -4.18 5.23
CA ARG A 44 21.35 -3.28 5.61
C ARG A 44 21.89 -3.79 6.94
N GLY A 45 23.07 -4.39 6.95
CA GLY A 45 23.79 -4.74 8.16
C GLY A 45 24.09 -3.52 9.03
N LEU A 46 24.88 -3.69 10.09
CA LEU A 46 25.42 -2.57 10.84
C LEU A 46 26.24 -1.68 9.90
N ARG A 47 25.93 -0.39 9.91
CA ARG A 47 26.65 0.64 9.15
C ARG A 47 27.42 1.50 10.11
N SER A 48 28.60 1.94 9.73
CA SER A 48 29.35 2.92 10.49
C SER A 48 28.59 4.26 10.51
N PHE A 49 28.85 5.07 11.53
CA PHE A 49 28.27 6.42 11.62
C PHE A 49 28.68 7.27 10.41
N GLY A 50 29.93 7.12 9.90
CA GLY A 50 30.41 7.82 8.72
C GLY A 50 29.57 7.52 7.48
N GLU A 51 29.32 6.24 7.18
CA GLU A 51 28.48 5.84 6.03
C GLU A 51 27.05 6.39 6.14
N VAL A 52 26.50 6.45 7.35
CA VAL A 52 25.16 7.03 7.56
C VAL A 52 25.17 8.54 7.37
N MET A 53 26.28 9.20 7.77
CA MET A 53 26.47 10.64 7.62
C MET A 53 26.60 11.03 6.14
N GLU A 54 27.38 10.27 5.35
CA GLU A 54 27.53 10.49 3.92
C GLU A 54 26.18 10.40 3.18
N ASP A 55 25.39 9.36 3.46
CA ASP A 55 24.05 9.23 2.90
C ASP A 55 23.15 10.41 3.31
N TRP A 56 23.25 10.84 4.59
CA TRP A 56 22.44 11.94 5.08
C TRP A 56 22.81 13.28 4.40
N VAL A 57 24.10 13.55 4.19
CA VAL A 57 24.57 14.75 3.48
C VAL A 57 24.09 14.72 2.03
N SER A 58 24.25 13.59 1.33
CA SER A 58 23.75 13.42 -0.04
C SER A 58 22.25 13.63 -0.14
N ASP A 59 21.47 13.10 0.83
CA ASP A 59 20.03 13.33 0.92
C ASP A 59 19.70 14.80 1.21
N LEU A 60 20.53 15.49 1.98
CA LEU A 60 20.35 16.89 2.30
C LEU A 60 20.57 17.76 1.06
N GLU A 61 21.60 17.51 0.28
CA GLU A 61 21.90 18.21 -0.98
C GLU A 61 20.72 18.08 -1.95
N LYS A 62 20.16 16.87 -2.10
CA LYS A 62 18.96 16.65 -2.95
C LYS A 62 17.74 17.44 -2.49
N ARG A 63 17.60 17.73 -1.19
CA ARG A 63 16.49 18.53 -0.65
C ARG A 63 16.63 20.01 -0.90
N PHE A 64 17.86 20.51 -1.04
CA PHE A 64 18.13 21.91 -1.39
C PHE A 64 18.03 22.17 -2.89
N ASP A 65 17.97 21.12 -3.73
CA ASP A 65 17.68 21.27 -5.15
C ASP A 65 16.19 21.62 -5.33
N PRO A 66 15.85 22.80 -5.86
CA PRO A 66 14.45 23.19 -6.10
C PRO A 66 13.70 22.24 -7.06
N SER A 67 14.44 21.50 -7.91
CA SER A 67 13.93 20.49 -8.84
C SER A 67 13.92 19.08 -8.22
N GLY A 68 14.46 18.92 -7.00
CA GLY A 68 14.67 17.64 -6.33
C GLY A 68 13.37 16.99 -5.84
N GLU A 69 13.38 15.66 -5.77
CA GLU A 69 12.27 14.87 -5.19
C GLU A 69 12.07 15.24 -3.71
N GLN A 70 10.89 15.72 -3.36
CA GLN A 70 10.54 15.93 -1.95
C GLN A 70 10.66 14.60 -1.18
N ARG A 71 11.18 14.65 0.04
CA ARG A 71 11.40 13.44 0.86
C ARG A 71 10.11 12.72 1.24
N GLY A 72 9.00 13.42 1.26
CA GLY A 72 7.69 12.90 1.61
C GLY A 72 6.71 13.05 0.47
N MET A 73 5.73 12.18 0.48
CA MET A 73 4.65 12.19 -0.50
C MET A 73 3.49 13.07 0.00
N SER A 74 2.85 13.79 -0.90
CA SER A 74 1.61 14.51 -0.61
C SER A 74 0.45 13.53 -0.42
N THR A 75 -0.47 13.87 0.48
CA THR A 75 -1.74 13.14 0.65
C THR A 75 -2.76 13.51 -0.44
N GLY A 76 -2.53 14.60 -1.16
CA GLY A 76 -3.51 15.20 -2.06
C GLY A 76 -4.62 15.98 -1.36
N ILE A 77 -4.46 16.23 -0.04
CA ILE A 77 -5.40 17.00 0.78
C ILE A 77 -4.65 18.16 1.42
N PRO A 78 -4.82 19.40 0.91
CA PRO A 78 -3.99 20.54 1.30
C PRO A 78 -3.97 20.84 2.80
N SER A 79 -5.07 20.60 3.50
CA SER A 79 -5.14 20.81 4.96
C SER A 79 -4.31 19.79 5.72
N LEU A 80 -4.34 18.52 5.28
CA LEU A 80 -3.56 17.45 5.89
C LEU A 80 -2.08 17.60 5.55
N ASP A 81 -1.74 17.95 4.31
CA ASP A 81 -0.36 18.20 3.89
C ASP A 81 0.29 19.34 4.69
N ARG A 82 -0.47 20.41 4.98
CA ARG A 82 0.01 21.49 5.88
C ARG A 82 0.31 20.99 7.29
N MET A 83 -0.50 20.08 7.83
CA MET A 83 -0.26 19.49 9.16
C MET A 83 0.96 18.57 9.18
N LEU A 84 1.24 17.90 8.06
CA LEU A 84 2.39 17.01 7.89
C LEU A 84 3.66 17.75 7.42
N SER A 85 3.54 19.04 7.07
CA SER A 85 4.66 19.86 6.63
C SER A 85 5.74 19.97 7.73
N PRO A 86 7.05 20.04 7.36
CA PRO A 86 7.60 20.00 6.00
C PRO A 86 7.88 18.59 5.45
N LYS A 87 7.57 17.55 6.17
CA LYS A 87 8.01 16.18 5.83
C LYS A 87 7.07 15.41 4.91
N GLY A 88 5.77 15.75 4.88
CA GLY A 88 4.75 14.96 4.18
C GLY A 88 4.64 13.53 4.71
N LEU A 89 4.14 12.61 3.90
CA LEU A 89 4.14 11.18 4.17
C LEU A 89 5.53 10.60 3.89
N VAL A 90 6.29 10.33 4.94
CA VAL A 90 7.69 9.89 4.83
C VAL A 90 7.75 8.42 4.36
N LYS A 91 8.55 8.15 3.32
CA LYS A 91 8.83 6.78 2.85
C LYS A 91 9.39 5.90 3.98
N GLY A 92 9.12 4.60 3.94
CA GLY A 92 9.49 3.66 5.01
C GLY A 92 8.65 3.81 6.28
N SER A 93 7.56 4.62 6.25
CA SER A 93 6.69 4.83 7.40
C SER A 93 5.34 4.12 7.26
N LEU A 94 4.81 3.74 8.41
CA LEU A 94 3.43 3.27 8.57
C LEU A 94 2.62 4.41 9.19
N PHE A 95 1.58 4.82 8.49
CA PHE A 95 0.58 5.77 8.97
C PHE A 95 -0.69 4.99 9.32
N VAL A 96 -1.20 5.21 10.52
CA VAL A 96 -2.45 4.59 10.96
C VAL A 96 -3.53 5.65 11.03
N ILE A 97 -4.64 5.44 10.35
CA ILE A 97 -5.79 6.33 10.32
C ILE A 97 -6.95 5.65 11.01
N GLY A 98 -7.24 6.08 12.24
CA GLY A 98 -8.41 5.63 12.99
C GLY A 98 -9.63 6.49 12.68
N ALA A 99 -10.75 5.86 12.31
CA ALA A 99 -12.01 6.56 12.09
C ALA A 99 -13.19 5.73 12.58
N ARG A 100 -14.26 6.42 12.99
CA ARG A 100 -15.56 5.79 13.25
C ARG A 100 -16.23 5.38 11.93
N PRO A 101 -17.18 4.44 11.96
CA PRO A 101 -17.97 4.10 10.78
C PRO A 101 -18.59 5.35 10.13
N LYS A 102 -18.70 5.38 8.82
CA LYS A 102 -19.33 6.46 8.02
C LYS A 102 -18.66 7.85 8.12
N MET A 103 -17.42 7.95 8.63
CA MET A 103 -16.68 9.21 8.74
C MET A 103 -15.84 9.54 7.49
N GLY A 104 -16.07 8.87 6.38
CA GLY A 104 -15.35 9.13 5.13
C GLY A 104 -13.96 8.48 5.02
N LYS A 105 -13.69 7.44 5.81
CA LYS A 105 -12.43 6.69 5.78
C LYS A 105 -12.06 6.26 4.36
N THR A 106 -12.99 5.60 3.65
CA THR A 106 -12.79 5.13 2.26
C THR A 106 -12.50 6.30 1.31
N THR A 107 -13.21 7.41 1.44
CA THR A 107 -13.02 8.62 0.62
C THR A 107 -11.62 9.21 0.80
N LEU A 108 -11.12 9.23 2.05
CA LEU A 108 -9.79 9.73 2.37
C LEU A 108 -8.68 8.88 1.72
N TYR A 109 -8.70 7.56 1.94
CA TYR A 109 -7.64 6.71 1.42
C TYR A 109 -7.69 6.58 -0.11
N SER A 110 -8.88 6.61 -0.70
CA SER A 110 -9.02 6.63 -2.16
C SER A 110 -8.43 7.91 -2.78
N GLN A 111 -8.64 9.07 -2.13
CA GLN A 111 -7.99 10.31 -2.56
C GLN A 111 -6.47 10.23 -2.49
N MET A 112 -5.93 9.63 -1.42
CA MET A 112 -4.47 9.44 -1.28
C MET A 112 -3.93 8.49 -2.34
N ALA A 113 -4.64 7.41 -2.66
CA ALA A 113 -4.26 6.45 -3.70
C ALA A 113 -4.20 7.11 -5.09
N ILE A 114 -5.24 7.86 -5.46
CA ILE A 114 -5.26 8.60 -6.73
C ILE A 114 -4.15 9.64 -6.78
N ASN A 115 -3.92 10.38 -5.69
CA ASN A 115 -2.84 11.36 -5.65
C ASN A 115 -1.49 10.70 -5.90
N CYS A 116 -1.22 9.55 -5.28
CA CYS A 116 -0.01 8.78 -5.49
C CYS A 116 0.12 8.32 -6.95
N ALA A 117 -0.96 7.77 -7.53
CA ALA A 117 -0.92 7.24 -8.89
C ALA A 117 -0.81 8.33 -9.97
N VAL A 118 -1.55 9.45 -9.83
CA VAL A 118 -1.67 10.48 -10.85
C VAL A 118 -0.60 11.57 -10.72
N HIS A 119 -0.41 12.10 -9.50
CA HIS A 119 0.49 13.24 -9.29
C HIS A 119 1.91 12.80 -8.98
N GLU A 120 2.09 11.80 -8.13
CA GLU A 120 3.42 11.26 -7.82
C GLU A 120 3.92 10.28 -8.90
N LYS A 121 3.04 9.82 -9.78
CA LYS A 121 3.31 8.84 -10.85
C LYS A 121 4.00 7.57 -10.33
N LYS A 122 3.55 7.10 -9.17
CA LYS A 122 4.06 5.90 -8.49
C LYS A 122 2.92 4.91 -8.23
N PRO A 123 3.20 3.60 -8.29
CA PRO A 123 2.17 2.60 -8.01
C PRO A 123 1.55 2.78 -6.63
N ALA A 124 0.22 2.88 -6.59
CA ALA A 124 -0.61 2.85 -5.39
C ALA A 124 -1.35 1.53 -5.33
N LEU A 125 -1.14 0.77 -4.25
CA LEU A 125 -1.72 -0.55 -4.03
C LEU A 125 -2.79 -0.45 -2.96
N MET A 126 -4.04 -0.71 -3.32
CA MET A 126 -5.19 -0.68 -2.42
C MET A 126 -5.63 -2.10 -2.11
N PHE A 127 -5.50 -2.51 -0.86
CA PHE A 127 -6.02 -3.77 -0.34
C PHE A 127 -7.30 -3.48 0.44
N SER A 128 -8.44 -3.84 -0.15
CA SER A 128 -9.76 -3.58 0.41
C SER A 128 -10.37 -4.88 0.92
N LEU A 129 -10.42 -5.04 2.24
CA LEU A 129 -10.99 -6.23 2.86
C LEU A 129 -12.46 -6.03 3.25
N GLU A 130 -12.94 -4.78 3.28
CA GLU A 130 -14.31 -4.44 3.67
C GLU A 130 -15.23 -4.26 2.45
N MET A 131 -14.71 -3.66 1.38
CA MET A 131 -15.52 -3.26 0.24
C MET A 131 -15.03 -3.93 -1.05
N PRO A 132 -15.96 -4.46 -1.87
CA PRO A 132 -15.65 -4.90 -3.23
C PRO A 132 -15.10 -3.76 -4.10
N GLY A 133 -14.29 -4.13 -5.10
CA GLY A 133 -13.61 -3.17 -5.98
C GLY A 133 -14.56 -2.29 -6.77
N ASP A 134 -15.70 -2.82 -7.21
CA ASP A 134 -16.75 -2.07 -7.90
C ASP A 134 -17.31 -0.92 -7.05
N GLN A 135 -17.59 -1.16 -5.76
CA GLN A 135 -18.05 -0.12 -4.85
C GLN A 135 -16.99 0.95 -4.57
N ILE A 136 -15.70 0.57 -4.59
CA ILE A 136 -14.61 1.53 -4.50
C ILE A 136 -14.59 2.41 -5.76
N LEU A 137 -14.72 1.81 -6.94
CA LEU A 137 -14.75 2.52 -8.21
C LEU A 137 -15.94 3.48 -8.27
N GLU A 138 -17.14 3.05 -7.89
CA GLU A 138 -18.33 3.93 -7.82
C GLU A 138 -18.10 5.14 -6.91
N LYS A 139 -17.51 4.93 -5.74
CA LYS A 139 -17.15 6.03 -4.83
C LYS A 139 -16.09 6.94 -5.44
N LEU A 140 -15.09 6.40 -6.11
CA LEU A 140 -14.06 7.18 -6.78
C LEU A 140 -14.63 8.01 -7.91
N VAL A 141 -15.47 7.41 -8.77
CA VAL A 141 -16.14 8.10 -9.87
C VAL A 141 -17.03 9.20 -9.31
N GLY A 142 -17.89 8.90 -8.32
CA GLY A 142 -18.76 9.88 -7.68
C GLY A 142 -17.96 11.04 -7.06
N GLN A 143 -16.87 10.75 -6.35
CA GLN A 143 -16.01 11.77 -5.73
C GLN A 143 -15.32 12.67 -6.76
N LYS A 144 -14.90 12.12 -7.89
CA LYS A 144 -14.15 12.87 -8.92
C LYS A 144 -15.05 13.60 -9.90
N SER A 145 -16.24 13.05 -10.18
CA SER A 145 -17.24 13.70 -11.03
C SER A 145 -18.10 14.73 -10.28
N GLY A 146 -18.13 14.65 -8.95
CA GLY A 146 -19.05 15.42 -8.12
C GLY A 146 -20.51 14.94 -8.21
N VAL A 147 -20.72 13.74 -8.74
CA VAL A 147 -22.05 13.14 -8.93
C VAL A 147 -22.37 12.22 -7.73
N ASN A 148 -23.64 12.19 -7.33
CA ASN A 148 -24.09 11.26 -6.30
C ASN A 148 -24.01 9.82 -6.84
N PRO A 149 -23.26 8.89 -6.20
CA PRO A 149 -23.15 7.51 -6.66
C PRO A 149 -24.47 6.74 -6.76
N ASN A 150 -25.53 7.20 -6.10
CA ASN A 150 -26.86 6.59 -6.21
C ASN A 150 -27.39 6.57 -7.66
N ILE A 151 -26.87 7.46 -8.54
CA ILE A 151 -27.26 7.49 -9.96
C ILE A 151 -26.96 6.15 -10.66
N PHE A 152 -25.94 5.40 -10.21
CA PHE A 152 -25.58 4.12 -10.82
C PHE A 152 -26.58 2.99 -10.54
N TYR A 153 -27.51 3.20 -9.62
CA TYR A 153 -28.54 2.24 -9.20
C TYR A 153 -29.94 2.64 -9.68
N LEU A 154 -30.07 3.79 -10.33
CA LEU A 154 -31.34 4.25 -10.84
C LEU A 154 -31.54 3.80 -12.29
N PRO A 155 -32.75 3.36 -12.67
CA PRO A 155 -33.03 3.04 -14.07
C PRO A 155 -32.91 4.31 -14.93
N ALA A 156 -32.45 4.14 -16.18
CA ALA A 156 -32.37 5.22 -17.15
C ALA A 156 -33.78 5.56 -17.70
N THR A 157 -34.73 5.86 -16.83
CA THR A 157 -36.09 6.26 -17.19
C THR A 157 -36.24 7.76 -16.96
N ASN A 158 -36.79 8.45 -17.95
CA ASN A 158 -37.08 9.87 -17.91
C ASN A 158 -38.28 10.24 -16.98
N ASP A 159 -38.78 9.33 -16.15
CA ASP A 159 -39.87 9.58 -15.26
C ASP A 159 -39.34 10.32 -14.01
N ALA A 160 -39.76 11.56 -13.87
CA ALA A 160 -39.40 12.46 -12.76
C ALA A 160 -39.77 11.92 -11.34
N ASP A 161 -40.32 10.73 -11.26
CA ASP A 161 -40.78 10.08 -10.03
C ASP A 161 -39.71 9.17 -9.38
N ASP A 162 -38.57 8.96 -10.04
CA ASP A 162 -37.51 8.04 -9.58
C ASP A 162 -36.58 8.62 -8.50
N GLY A 163 -36.91 9.79 -7.95
CA GLY A 163 -36.24 10.33 -6.76
C GLY A 163 -34.88 10.94 -7.01
N TYR A 164 -34.35 11.02 -8.26
CA TYR A 164 -33.13 11.75 -8.57
C TYR A 164 -33.41 13.26 -8.66
N GLN A 165 -32.75 14.03 -7.80
CA GLN A 165 -32.82 15.48 -7.81
C GLN A 165 -31.66 16.04 -8.60
N GLY A 166 -31.78 16.18 -9.94
CA GLY A 166 -30.75 16.72 -10.80
C GLY A 166 -30.97 16.41 -12.28
N ASP A 167 -30.01 16.80 -13.11
CA ASP A 167 -29.92 16.42 -14.51
C ASP A 167 -29.33 15.01 -14.62
N TYR A 168 -30.18 14.00 -14.68
CA TYR A 168 -29.75 12.59 -14.74
C TYR A 168 -28.79 12.33 -15.91
N ASP A 169 -29.15 12.73 -17.11
CA ASP A 169 -28.35 12.46 -18.32
C ASP A 169 -27.00 13.19 -18.29
N GLY A 170 -27.02 14.46 -17.86
CA GLY A 170 -25.76 15.23 -17.72
C GLY A 170 -24.86 14.68 -16.63
N ASP A 171 -25.43 14.28 -15.50
CA ASP A 171 -24.68 13.71 -14.38
C ASP A 171 -24.14 12.31 -14.73
N PHE A 172 -24.95 11.46 -15.37
CA PHE A 172 -24.52 10.15 -15.82
C PHE A 172 -23.39 10.25 -16.84
N ASN A 173 -23.52 11.11 -17.85
CA ASN A 173 -22.46 11.32 -18.85
C ASN A 173 -21.17 11.81 -18.19
N ARG A 174 -21.25 12.77 -17.25
CA ARG A 174 -20.09 13.27 -16.51
C ARG A 174 -19.44 12.17 -15.67
N ALA A 175 -20.21 11.25 -15.08
CA ALA A 175 -19.69 10.11 -14.35
C ALA A 175 -18.96 9.14 -15.30
N ILE A 176 -19.52 8.82 -16.46
CA ILE A 176 -18.91 7.94 -17.48
C ILE A 176 -17.62 8.54 -18.03
N GLU A 177 -17.60 9.83 -18.36
CA GLU A 177 -16.36 10.51 -18.78
C GLU A 177 -15.27 10.44 -17.70
N THR A 178 -15.68 10.57 -16.44
CA THR A 178 -14.76 10.46 -15.31
C THR A 178 -14.25 9.04 -15.14
N ALA A 179 -15.11 8.02 -15.29
CA ALA A 179 -14.71 6.62 -15.26
C ALA A 179 -13.70 6.29 -16.37
N ASN A 180 -13.93 6.77 -17.58
CA ASN A 180 -13.00 6.61 -18.71
C ASN A 180 -11.62 7.23 -18.39
N ARG A 181 -11.59 8.45 -17.85
CA ARG A 181 -10.32 9.09 -17.41
C ARG A 181 -9.61 8.32 -16.29
N LEU A 182 -10.38 7.74 -15.36
CA LEU A 182 -9.82 6.93 -14.28
C LEU A 182 -9.28 5.58 -14.79
N SER A 183 -9.87 5.02 -15.85
CA SER A 183 -9.40 3.76 -16.46
C SER A 183 -8.02 3.88 -17.12
N GLU A 184 -7.60 5.11 -17.46
CA GLU A 184 -6.27 5.38 -18.02
C GLU A 184 -5.15 5.42 -16.97
N ILE A 185 -5.47 5.26 -15.69
CA ILE A 185 -4.50 5.31 -14.59
C ILE A 185 -3.79 3.97 -14.43
N ASP A 186 -2.63 3.82 -15.05
CA ASP A 186 -1.81 2.58 -15.01
C ASP A 186 -1.19 2.26 -13.66
N MET A 187 -1.18 3.20 -12.72
CA MET A 187 -0.45 3.10 -11.45
C MET A 187 -1.35 2.84 -10.25
N LEU A 188 -2.65 2.58 -10.46
CA LEU A 188 -3.60 2.25 -9.40
C LEU A 188 -3.98 0.77 -9.47
N TYR A 189 -3.76 0.05 -8.37
CA TYR A 189 -4.05 -1.38 -8.24
C TYR A 189 -5.00 -1.61 -7.08
N ILE A 190 -6.01 -2.43 -7.27
CA ILE A 190 -7.00 -2.79 -6.25
C ILE A 190 -7.01 -4.31 -6.10
N ASP A 191 -6.93 -4.77 -4.86
CA ASP A 191 -7.14 -6.17 -4.48
C ASP A 191 -8.23 -6.20 -3.41
N ASP A 192 -9.36 -6.78 -3.74
CA ASP A 192 -10.54 -6.92 -2.89
C ASP A 192 -10.79 -8.37 -2.46
N THR A 193 -9.76 -9.21 -2.55
CA THR A 193 -9.83 -10.61 -2.14
C THR A 193 -10.18 -10.71 -0.65
N PRO A 194 -11.27 -11.43 -0.30
CA PRO A 194 -11.65 -11.56 1.10
C PRO A 194 -10.61 -12.30 1.94
N GLY A 195 -10.38 -11.83 3.17
CA GLY A 195 -9.51 -12.53 4.11
C GLY A 195 -8.03 -12.56 3.76
N LEU A 196 -7.53 -11.55 3.03
CA LEU A 196 -6.11 -11.42 2.71
C LEU A 196 -5.24 -11.49 3.95
N SER A 197 -4.22 -12.34 3.89
CA SER A 197 -3.17 -12.42 4.89
C SER A 197 -2.08 -11.38 4.65
N LEU A 198 -1.31 -11.06 5.71
CA LEU A 198 -0.12 -10.22 5.58
C LEU A 198 0.86 -10.77 4.53
N ALA A 199 1.03 -12.10 4.46
CA ALA A 199 1.92 -12.75 3.50
C ALA A 199 1.52 -12.49 2.05
N GLN A 200 0.22 -12.51 1.76
CA GLN A 200 -0.31 -12.19 0.42
C GLN A 200 -0.09 -10.72 0.07
N ILE A 201 -0.39 -9.78 0.99
CA ILE A 201 -0.12 -8.35 0.79
C ILE A 201 1.37 -8.12 0.49
N VAL A 202 2.27 -8.75 1.26
CA VAL A 202 3.73 -8.66 1.06
C VAL A 202 4.13 -9.21 -0.30
N SER A 203 3.59 -10.38 -0.69
CA SER A 203 3.89 -11.02 -1.96
C SER A 203 3.50 -10.17 -3.16
N GLU A 204 2.26 -9.66 -3.16
CA GLU A 204 1.75 -8.81 -4.23
C GLU A 204 2.49 -7.47 -4.31
N SER A 205 2.76 -6.85 -3.17
CA SER A 205 3.53 -5.60 -3.13
C SER A 205 4.94 -5.78 -3.69
N ARG A 206 5.61 -6.90 -3.39
CA ARG A 206 6.91 -7.25 -3.97
C ARG A 206 6.83 -7.54 -5.45
N ARG A 207 5.73 -8.16 -5.92
CA ARG A 207 5.49 -8.40 -7.34
C ARG A 207 5.45 -7.09 -8.10
N ILE A 208 4.62 -6.14 -7.67
CA ILE A 208 4.52 -4.82 -8.31
C ILE A 208 5.85 -4.06 -8.24
N LYS A 209 6.58 -4.14 -7.11
CA LYS A 209 7.93 -3.54 -7.01
C LYS A 209 8.88 -4.08 -8.06
N ARG A 210 8.85 -5.39 -8.36
CA ARG A 210 9.67 -6.00 -9.42
C ARG A 210 9.24 -5.57 -10.82
N GLU A 211 7.94 -5.47 -11.06
CA GLU A 211 7.38 -5.13 -12.38
C GLU A 211 7.54 -3.65 -12.73
N LYS A 212 7.31 -2.77 -11.77
CA LYS A 212 7.28 -1.31 -11.99
C LYS A 212 8.54 -0.59 -11.46
N GLY A 213 9.47 -1.31 -10.82
CA GLY A 213 10.69 -0.73 -10.25
C GLY A 213 10.52 -0.01 -8.91
N CYS A 214 9.31 0.47 -8.60
CA CYS A 214 8.99 1.15 -7.35
C CYS A 214 7.58 0.81 -6.86
N VAL A 215 7.30 1.14 -5.59
CA VAL A 215 5.95 1.26 -5.02
C VAL A 215 5.91 2.59 -4.29
N GLY A 216 4.89 3.39 -4.55
CA GLY A 216 4.70 4.68 -3.88
C GLY A 216 3.97 4.51 -2.56
N MET A 217 2.80 3.89 -2.61
CA MET A 217 1.92 3.77 -1.46
C MET A 217 1.23 2.40 -1.42
N ILE A 218 1.10 1.85 -0.22
CA ILE A 218 0.30 0.67 0.08
C ILE A 218 -0.79 1.10 1.05
N LEU A 219 -2.04 0.86 0.72
CA LEU A 219 -3.19 1.21 1.53
C LEU A 219 -3.94 -0.06 1.91
N VAL A 220 -4.23 -0.25 3.19
CA VAL A 220 -4.91 -1.45 3.71
C VAL A 220 -6.15 -1.02 4.47
N ASP A 221 -7.33 -1.42 4.01
CA ASP A 221 -8.63 -1.15 4.63
C ASP A 221 -9.31 -2.49 4.98
N TYR A 222 -9.38 -2.94 6.19
CA TYR A 222 -8.87 -2.45 7.45
C TYR A 222 -8.35 -3.63 8.31
N LEU A 223 -7.56 -3.31 9.32
CA LEU A 223 -6.76 -4.25 10.12
C LEU A 223 -7.52 -5.46 10.68
N THR A 224 -8.75 -5.25 11.21
CA THR A 224 -9.50 -6.32 11.90
C THR A 224 -10.11 -7.37 10.98
N LEU A 225 -10.13 -7.15 9.65
CA LEU A 225 -10.59 -8.14 8.66
C LEU A 225 -9.45 -8.99 8.10
N MET A 226 -8.20 -8.67 8.41
CA MET A 226 -7.07 -9.50 8.00
C MET A 226 -7.11 -10.84 8.72
N THR A 227 -6.88 -11.91 7.99
CA THR A 227 -6.75 -13.25 8.58
C THR A 227 -5.46 -13.30 9.39
N ALA A 228 -5.58 -13.33 10.72
CA ALA A 228 -4.45 -13.55 11.60
C ALA A 228 -4.15 -15.04 11.65
N GLU A 229 -2.92 -15.43 11.29
CA GLU A 229 -2.43 -16.77 11.60
C GLU A 229 -2.48 -16.96 13.12
N LYS A 230 -3.23 -17.96 13.57
CA LYS A 230 -3.46 -18.42 14.95
C LYS A 230 -2.68 -17.65 16.03
N ALA A 231 -3.28 -16.58 16.55
CA ALA A 231 -2.84 -15.99 17.80
C ALA A 231 -3.93 -16.20 18.86
N ASP A 232 -3.56 -16.66 20.02
CA ASP A 232 -4.48 -16.89 21.14
C ASP A 232 -5.12 -15.60 21.68
N ARG A 233 -4.65 -14.44 21.21
CA ARG A 233 -5.15 -13.11 21.59
C ARG A 233 -5.08 -12.17 20.38
N ASN A 234 -6.18 -11.49 20.09
CA ASN A 234 -6.30 -10.54 18.98
C ASN A 234 -5.23 -9.42 19.01
N ASP A 235 -4.87 -8.94 20.21
CA ASP A 235 -3.87 -7.87 20.36
C ASP A 235 -2.49 -8.26 19.82
N LEU A 236 -2.08 -9.53 20.04
CA LEU A 236 -0.81 -10.05 19.51
C LEU A 236 -0.84 -10.16 17.98
N ALA A 237 -1.98 -10.58 17.43
CA ALA A 237 -2.18 -10.69 15.98
C ALA A 237 -2.07 -9.31 15.31
N TYR A 238 -2.72 -8.30 15.85
CA TYR A 238 -2.63 -6.91 15.34
C TYR A 238 -1.23 -6.34 15.46
N GLY A 239 -0.53 -6.63 16.56
CA GLY A 239 0.87 -6.26 16.75
C GLY A 239 1.79 -6.88 15.69
N MET A 240 1.56 -8.15 15.32
CA MET A 240 2.33 -8.82 14.26
C MET A 240 2.05 -8.21 12.88
N ILE A 241 0.79 -7.94 12.54
CA ILE A 241 0.39 -7.35 11.27
C ILE A 241 0.98 -5.93 11.14
N THR A 242 0.83 -5.08 12.13
CA THR A 242 1.35 -3.71 12.10
C THR A 242 2.88 -3.68 12.01
N LYS A 243 3.57 -4.57 12.74
CA LYS A 243 5.02 -4.74 12.61
C LYS A 243 5.43 -5.23 11.23
N GLY A 244 4.68 -6.16 10.65
CA GLY A 244 4.92 -6.68 9.30
C GLY A 244 4.73 -5.60 8.23
N LEU A 245 3.65 -4.83 8.31
CA LEU A 245 3.40 -3.69 7.41
C LEU A 245 4.45 -2.58 7.55
N LYS A 246 4.92 -2.29 8.77
CA LYS A 246 6.03 -1.35 8.99
C LYS A 246 7.34 -1.85 8.39
N ASN A 247 7.62 -3.15 8.49
CA ASN A 247 8.79 -3.75 7.87
C ASN A 247 8.70 -3.70 6.34
N LEU A 248 7.52 -3.97 5.78
CA LEU A 248 7.26 -3.87 4.34
C LEU A 248 7.47 -2.44 3.84
N ALA A 249 7.00 -1.42 4.57
CA ALA A 249 7.24 -0.02 4.24
C ALA A 249 8.73 0.30 4.12
N LYS A 250 9.54 -0.17 5.08
CA LYS A 250 11.00 0.01 5.07
C LYS A 250 11.68 -0.78 3.95
N GLU A 251 11.24 -2.02 3.70
CA GLU A 251 11.80 -2.89 2.68
C GLU A 251 11.60 -2.33 1.28
N LEU A 252 10.40 -1.86 0.98
CA LEU A 252 10.03 -1.34 -0.35
C LEU A 252 10.35 0.15 -0.54
N ASP A 253 10.76 0.85 0.53
CA ASP A 253 10.96 2.30 0.58
C ASP A 253 9.69 3.06 0.12
N CYS A 254 8.55 2.66 0.64
CA CYS A 254 7.23 3.21 0.31
C CYS A 254 6.49 3.70 1.56
N VAL A 255 5.37 4.37 1.35
CA VAL A 255 4.43 4.73 2.42
C VAL A 255 3.42 3.60 2.59
N VAL A 256 3.18 3.18 3.83
CA VAL A 256 2.05 2.28 4.14
C VAL A 256 1.02 3.04 4.96
N VAL A 257 -0.23 3.02 4.51
CA VAL A 257 -1.39 3.59 5.19
C VAL A 257 -2.29 2.46 5.62
N LEU A 258 -2.49 2.33 6.92
CA LEU A 258 -3.36 1.34 7.52
C LEU A 258 -4.60 2.02 8.08
N LEU A 259 -5.77 1.57 7.67
CA LEU A 259 -7.02 2.04 8.23
C LEU A 259 -7.45 1.14 9.39
N THR A 260 -8.00 1.76 10.43
CA THR A 260 -8.58 1.04 11.56
C THR A 260 -9.92 1.66 11.95
N GLN A 261 -10.79 0.83 12.48
CA GLN A 261 -12.06 1.29 13.00
C GLN A 261 -11.96 1.52 14.50
N LEU A 262 -12.33 2.72 14.95
CA LEU A 262 -12.34 3.05 16.35
C LEU A 262 -13.49 2.38 17.08
N ASN A 263 -13.25 1.96 18.33
CA ASN A 263 -14.22 1.31 19.18
C ASN A 263 -15.43 2.24 19.46
N ARG A 264 -16.64 1.67 19.44
CA ARG A 264 -17.88 2.40 19.76
C ARG A 264 -17.94 2.92 21.19
N ALA A 265 -17.17 2.35 22.12
CA ALA A 265 -17.06 2.84 23.49
C ALA A 265 -16.62 4.31 23.60
N LEU A 266 -15.99 4.85 22.56
CA LEU A 266 -15.68 6.27 22.42
C LEU A 266 -16.93 7.16 22.47
N GLU A 267 -18.08 6.69 21.98
CA GLU A 267 -19.32 7.46 21.91
C GLU A 267 -19.96 7.69 23.28
N SER A 268 -19.69 6.81 24.24
CA SER A 268 -20.20 6.90 25.61
C SER A 268 -19.38 7.84 26.52
N ARG A 269 -18.21 8.30 26.05
CA ARG A 269 -17.35 9.20 26.83
C ARG A 269 -17.80 10.66 26.72
N THR A 270 -17.62 11.40 27.80
CA THR A 270 -17.81 12.87 27.82
C THR A 270 -16.84 13.56 26.86
N ASN A 271 -15.57 13.11 26.83
CA ASN A 271 -14.58 13.56 25.85
C ASN A 271 -14.49 12.55 24.71
N LYS A 272 -15.02 12.92 23.56
CA LYS A 272 -15.07 12.06 22.34
C LYS A 272 -13.79 12.13 21.48
N ARG A 273 -12.70 12.69 22.00
CA ARG A 273 -11.40 12.66 21.32
C ARG A 273 -10.83 11.25 21.38
N PRO A 274 -10.44 10.66 20.24
CA PRO A 274 -9.82 9.33 20.20
C PRO A 274 -8.53 9.29 21.03
N LEU A 275 -8.34 8.17 21.71
CA LEU A 275 -7.09 7.81 22.38
C LEU A 275 -6.46 6.63 21.63
N PRO A 276 -5.14 6.40 21.77
CA PRO A 276 -4.47 5.26 21.14
C PRO A 276 -5.08 3.90 21.53
N SER A 277 -5.73 3.82 22.69
CA SER A 277 -6.43 2.60 23.15
C SER A 277 -7.78 2.34 22.49
N ASP A 278 -8.27 3.25 21.65
CA ASP A 278 -9.57 3.13 20.98
C ASP A 278 -9.46 2.47 19.60
N SER A 279 -8.23 2.20 19.13
CA SER A 279 -7.92 1.58 17.82
C SER A 279 -7.74 0.07 17.91
#